data_153aaee6a1212f5e63a340e2ef336b69
#
_entry.id   153aaee6a1212f5e63a340e2ef336b69
#
_cell.length_a   1.000
_cell.length_b   1.000
_cell.length_c   1.000
_cell.angle_alpha   90.00
_cell.angle_beta   90.00
_cell.angle_gamma   90.00
#
_symmetry.space_group_name_H-M   'P 1'
#
loop_
_entity.id
_entity.type
_entity.pdbx_description
1 polymer ?
#
loop_
_entity_poly.entity_id
_entity_poly.type
_entity_poly.pdbx_seq_one_letter_code
_entity_poly.pdbx_strand_id
1 'polypeptide(L)'
;LFPTQTHTVRGGDTLQSIARMHGLTLNELYRNNPILGGVPTIYPGQVLNISYPEPSLGEFSTNGYAYGNIDRATLRRTLPYLTYLSVFSTGIRPDGSLIPPAGEEELISLAYEYDATPLLVLTSLSENGTFSSEIVRQVLSSESMSNAIIQNTVNAVNEKRYGGVDVDFEYIPAELSQAYTDFIRRMNEAVGDERVVFVSLAPKYSANQPGLLYEGHNYKALGEAADQVMLMTYEWGYTYGFPMPVAPLNEVSRVVNYAVSEIPRDKIFLGLPNYGYDWALPFVK
;
A
#
# COMPACT_ATOMS: atom_id res chain seq x y z
N LEU A 1 -27.86 5.07 6.81
CA LEU A 1 -28.30 3.78 7.41
C LEU A 1 -28.44 3.97 8.91
N PHE A 2 -29.53 3.48 9.50
CA PHE A 2 -29.70 3.44 10.96
C PHE A 2 -29.13 2.12 11.49
N PRO A 3 -28.47 2.11 12.66
CA PRO A 3 -27.98 0.88 13.26
C PRO A 3 -29.16 -0.02 13.65
N THR A 4 -28.97 -1.34 13.50
CA THR A 4 -29.96 -2.35 13.94
C THR A 4 -29.79 -2.69 15.40
N GLN A 5 -28.59 -2.51 15.96
CA GLN A 5 -28.28 -2.74 17.35
C GLN A 5 -27.32 -1.65 17.87
N THR A 6 -27.54 -1.22 19.10
CA THR A 6 -26.68 -0.25 19.80
C THR A 6 -26.33 -0.75 21.20
N HIS A 7 -25.24 -0.22 21.78
CA HIS A 7 -24.85 -0.44 23.17
C HIS A 7 -24.68 0.92 23.86
N THR A 8 -25.31 1.07 25.02
CA THR A 8 -25.08 2.24 25.88
C THR A 8 -23.98 1.92 26.88
N VAL A 9 -22.88 2.66 26.80
CA VAL A 9 -21.69 2.49 27.66
C VAL A 9 -22.04 2.65 29.12
N ARG A 10 -21.57 1.72 29.95
CA ARG A 10 -21.72 1.72 31.40
C ARG A 10 -20.37 1.94 32.09
N GLY A 11 -20.39 2.30 33.36
CA GLY A 11 -19.17 2.40 34.15
C GLY A 11 -18.40 1.07 34.18
N GLY A 12 -17.11 1.10 33.82
CA GLY A 12 -16.25 -0.08 33.70
C GLY A 12 -16.21 -0.72 32.32
N ASP A 13 -17.01 -0.28 31.36
CA ASP A 13 -16.91 -0.74 29.98
C ASP A 13 -15.62 -0.21 29.30
N THR A 14 -15.08 -1.07 28.44
CA THR A 14 -14.02 -0.73 27.48
C THR A 14 -14.48 -1.10 26.08
N LEU A 15 -13.89 -0.48 25.04
CA LEU A 15 -14.21 -0.86 23.65
C LEU A 15 -13.97 -2.36 23.42
N GLN A 16 -12.89 -2.92 23.98
CA GLN A 16 -12.60 -4.37 23.90
C GLN A 16 -13.66 -5.22 24.56
N SER A 17 -14.13 -4.81 25.76
CA SER A 17 -15.18 -5.58 26.46
C SER A 17 -16.50 -5.52 25.71
N ILE A 18 -16.87 -4.37 25.15
CA ILE A 18 -18.09 -4.18 24.35
C ILE A 18 -18.00 -4.97 23.04
N ALA A 19 -16.89 -4.87 22.30
CA ALA A 19 -16.68 -5.64 21.07
C ALA A 19 -16.84 -7.14 21.34
N ARG A 20 -16.15 -7.68 22.35
CA ARG A 20 -16.24 -9.09 22.74
C ARG A 20 -17.67 -9.50 23.15
N MET A 21 -18.37 -8.66 23.89
CA MET A 21 -19.75 -8.91 24.33
C MET A 21 -20.69 -9.09 23.15
N HIS A 22 -20.46 -8.38 22.06
CA HIS A 22 -21.29 -8.39 20.86
C HIS A 22 -20.73 -9.25 19.72
N GLY A 23 -19.62 -10.00 19.95
CA GLY A 23 -19.03 -10.86 18.93
C GLY A 23 -18.32 -10.10 17.79
N LEU A 24 -17.91 -8.86 18.06
CA LEU A 24 -17.17 -8.01 17.12
C LEU A 24 -15.68 -8.01 17.42
N THR A 25 -14.89 -7.75 16.40
CA THR A 25 -13.52 -7.27 16.56
C THR A 25 -13.51 -5.81 17.00
N LEU A 26 -12.41 -5.35 17.57
CA LEU A 26 -12.25 -3.94 17.93
C LEU A 26 -12.33 -3.02 16.70
N ASN A 27 -11.76 -3.47 15.56
CA ASN A 27 -11.81 -2.72 14.31
C ASN A 27 -13.23 -2.62 13.74
N GLU A 28 -14.05 -3.66 13.83
CA GLU A 28 -15.46 -3.59 13.45
C GLU A 28 -16.22 -2.58 14.32
N LEU A 29 -15.95 -2.55 15.62
CA LEU A 29 -16.56 -1.56 16.50
C LEU A 29 -16.11 -0.13 16.15
N TYR A 30 -14.85 0.09 15.81
CA TYR A 30 -14.36 1.40 15.32
C TYR A 30 -15.02 1.78 13.99
N ARG A 31 -15.09 0.85 13.01
CA ARG A 31 -15.74 1.08 11.71
C ARG A 31 -17.22 1.44 11.85
N ASN A 32 -17.92 0.80 12.81
CA ASN A 32 -19.31 1.11 13.11
C ASN A 32 -19.50 2.45 13.85
N ASN A 33 -18.41 3.02 14.40
CA ASN A 33 -18.40 4.25 15.18
C ASN A 33 -17.27 5.22 14.76
N PRO A 34 -17.30 5.77 13.52
CA PRO A 34 -16.23 6.64 13.03
C PRO A 34 -15.97 7.88 13.91
N ILE A 35 -16.98 8.29 14.70
CA ILE A 35 -16.88 9.41 15.65
C ILE A 35 -15.84 9.17 16.76
N LEU A 36 -15.46 7.92 17.03
CA LEU A 36 -14.41 7.57 17.97
C LEU A 36 -13.03 7.98 17.47
N GLY A 37 -12.88 8.19 16.15
CA GLY A 37 -11.60 8.64 15.55
C GLY A 37 -10.42 7.71 15.81
N GLY A 38 -10.67 6.39 16.01
CA GLY A 38 -9.63 5.41 16.37
C GLY A 38 -9.13 5.52 17.82
N VAL A 39 -9.73 6.38 18.66
CA VAL A 39 -9.29 6.56 20.04
C VAL A 39 -10.10 5.67 21.00
N PRO A 40 -9.46 4.98 21.97
CA PRO A 40 -10.16 4.02 22.85
C PRO A 40 -11.00 4.66 23.96
N THR A 41 -11.08 5.98 24.03
CA THR A 41 -11.78 6.70 25.10
C THR A 41 -13.29 6.70 24.87
N ILE A 42 -14.03 6.16 25.82
CA ILE A 42 -15.51 6.16 25.86
C ILE A 42 -16.00 6.64 27.23
N TYR A 43 -17.25 7.10 27.27
CA TYR A 43 -17.83 7.66 28.50
C TYR A 43 -19.17 6.98 28.83
N PRO A 44 -19.51 6.75 30.13
CA PRO A 44 -20.82 6.25 30.53
C PRO A 44 -21.94 7.11 29.94
N GLY A 45 -22.96 6.44 29.38
CA GLY A 45 -24.08 7.06 28.69
C GLY A 45 -23.87 7.29 27.20
N GLN A 46 -22.64 7.15 26.68
CA GLN A 46 -22.37 7.19 25.24
C GLN A 46 -23.02 6.00 24.55
N VAL A 47 -23.64 6.22 23.38
CA VAL A 47 -24.28 5.17 22.60
C VAL A 47 -23.35 4.79 21.45
N LEU A 48 -23.00 3.51 21.39
CA LEU A 48 -22.19 2.92 20.33
C LEU A 48 -23.06 2.08 19.38
N ASN A 49 -22.82 2.20 18.09
CA ASN A 49 -23.45 1.37 17.07
C ASN A 49 -22.74 0.00 17.01
N ILE A 50 -23.52 -1.06 17.12
CA ILE A 50 -23.02 -2.44 17.13
C ILE A 50 -23.14 -3.08 15.75
N SER A 51 -24.30 -2.92 15.10
CA SER A 51 -24.54 -3.49 13.78
C SER A 51 -25.43 -2.60 12.93
N TYR A 52 -25.30 -2.77 11.64
CA TYR A 52 -26.14 -2.15 10.60
C TYR A 52 -26.88 -3.21 9.81
N PRO A 53 -28.01 -2.87 9.13
CA PRO A 53 -28.72 -3.83 8.32
C PRO A 53 -27.88 -4.31 7.13
N GLU A 54 -27.90 -5.60 6.88
CA GLU A 54 -27.38 -6.23 5.67
C GLU A 54 -28.07 -5.68 4.39
N PRO A 55 -27.41 -5.70 3.21
CA PRO A 55 -26.40 -6.67 2.81
C PRO A 55 -24.97 -6.12 2.74
N SER A 56 -24.01 -6.94 3.16
CA SER A 56 -22.61 -6.77 2.81
C SER A 56 -22.43 -7.10 1.31
N LEU A 57 -21.70 -6.24 0.60
CA LEU A 57 -21.32 -6.51 -0.80
C LEU A 57 -20.14 -7.50 -0.90
N GLY A 58 -19.68 -8.05 0.22
CA GLY A 58 -18.52 -8.92 0.35
C GLY A 58 -17.37 -8.26 1.09
N GLU A 59 -16.29 -9.01 1.27
CA GLU A 59 -15.04 -8.55 1.87
C GLU A 59 -14.06 -8.11 0.78
N PHE A 60 -13.28 -7.10 1.06
CA PHE A 60 -12.16 -6.67 0.22
C PHE A 60 -11.02 -6.18 1.09
N SER A 61 -9.79 -6.36 0.60
CA SER A 61 -8.59 -5.89 1.27
C SER A 61 -8.29 -4.44 0.88
N THR A 62 -7.73 -3.70 1.81
CA THR A 62 -7.33 -2.30 1.61
C THR A 62 -5.87 -2.11 2.01
N ASN A 63 -5.15 -1.26 1.29
CA ASN A 63 -3.80 -0.85 1.61
C ASN A 63 -3.72 0.68 1.69
N GLY A 64 -3.04 1.19 2.71
CA GLY A 64 -2.76 2.62 2.86
C GLY A 64 -1.27 2.88 2.88
N TYR A 65 -0.79 3.87 2.12
CA TYR A 65 0.60 4.31 2.18
C TYR A 65 0.77 5.44 3.18
N ALA A 66 1.77 5.35 4.03
CA ALA A 66 2.05 6.37 5.03
C ALA A 66 3.54 6.70 5.12
N TYR A 67 3.86 7.99 5.11
CA TYR A 67 5.18 8.49 5.48
C TYR A 67 5.36 8.47 7.01
N GLY A 68 6.60 8.34 7.47
CA GLY A 68 6.91 8.32 8.90
C GLY A 68 6.51 9.57 9.69
N ASN A 69 6.28 10.69 9.03
CA ASN A 69 5.82 11.94 9.60
C ASN A 69 4.29 12.16 9.51
N ILE A 70 3.52 11.15 9.11
CA ILE A 70 2.04 11.24 9.07
C ILE A 70 1.50 11.69 10.43
N ASP A 71 0.46 12.53 10.41
CA ASP A 71 -0.28 12.89 11.62
C ASP A 71 -0.89 11.63 12.29
N ARG A 72 -0.53 11.41 13.55
CA ARG A 72 -0.93 10.20 14.29
C ARG A 72 -2.42 10.09 14.53
N ALA A 73 -3.13 11.21 14.64
CA ALA A 73 -4.59 11.19 14.76
C ALA A 73 -5.23 10.73 13.45
N THR A 74 -4.71 11.18 12.32
CA THR A 74 -5.15 10.72 10.98
C THR A 74 -4.85 9.24 10.80
N LEU A 75 -3.66 8.77 11.14
CA LEU A 75 -3.29 7.36 11.06
C LEU A 75 -4.24 6.48 11.89
N ARG A 76 -4.45 6.81 13.17
CA ARG A 76 -5.36 6.05 14.06
C ARG A 76 -6.80 6.01 13.56
N ARG A 77 -7.30 7.08 12.93
CA ARG A 77 -8.64 7.08 12.30
C ARG A 77 -8.73 6.16 11.09
N THR A 78 -7.62 6.00 10.36
CA THR A 78 -7.58 5.26 9.10
C THR A 78 -7.31 3.76 9.32
N LEU A 79 -6.43 3.42 10.26
CA LEU A 79 -6.00 2.04 10.52
C LEU A 79 -7.14 1.02 10.68
N PRO A 80 -8.27 1.31 11.36
CA PRO A 80 -9.38 0.35 11.45
C PRO A 80 -9.96 -0.09 10.11
N TYR A 81 -9.69 0.64 9.02
CA TYR A 81 -10.18 0.35 7.68
C TYR A 81 -9.12 -0.29 6.78
N LEU A 82 -7.90 -0.51 7.28
CA LEU A 82 -6.81 -1.06 6.50
C LEU A 82 -6.59 -2.54 6.79
N THR A 83 -6.33 -3.31 5.74
CA THR A 83 -5.73 -4.65 5.81
C THR A 83 -4.21 -4.54 5.90
N TYR A 84 -3.65 -3.63 5.09
CA TYR A 84 -2.21 -3.38 5.03
C TYR A 84 -1.88 -1.91 5.24
N LEU A 85 -0.72 -1.66 5.85
CA LEU A 85 -0.10 -0.33 5.95
C LEU A 85 1.27 -0.38 5.29
N SER A 86 1.39 0.15 4.08
CA SER A 86 2.66 0.31 3.38
C SER A 86 3.44 1.49 3.95
N VAL A 87 4.54 1.20 4.67
CA VAL A 87 5.40 2.22 5.30
C VAL A 87 6.37 2.78 4.26
N PHE A 88 6.12 3.98 3.80
CA PHE A 88 6.82 4.61 2.69
C PHE A 88 7.98 5.48 3.17
N SER A 89 9.21 5.26 2.75
CA SER A 89 9.73 4.13 2.00
C SER A 89 11.17 3.81 2.40
N THR A 90 11.57 2.58 2.15
CA THR A 90 12.95 2.13 2.29
C THR A 90 13.66 2.29 0.96
N GLY A 91 14.67 3.15 0.91
CA GLY A 91 15.52 3.36 -0.27
C GLY A 91 16.72 2.41 -0.31
N ILE A 92 17.50 2.49 -1.42
CA ILE A 92 18.67 1.64 -1.66
C ILE A 92 19.90 2.53 -1.88
N ARG A 93 21.00 2.25 -1.17
CA ARG A 93 22.31 2.86 -1.45
C ARG A 93 23.06 2.12 -2.55
N PRO A 94 24.04 2.78 -3.20
CA PRO A 94 24.86 2.14 -4.23
C PRO A 94 25.63 0.89 -3.77
N ASP A 95 25.88 0.73 -2.48
CA ASP A 95 26.55 -0.44 -1.88
C ASP A 95 25.57 -1.58 -1.55
N GLY A 96 24.27 -1.40 -1.82
CA GLY A 96 23.22 -2.36 -1.54
C GLY A 96 22.66 -2.30 -0.11
N SER A 97 23.13 -1.40 0.74
CA SER A 97 22.53 -1.18 2.04
C SER A 97 21.18 -0.42 1.92
N LEU A 98 20.30 -0.61 2.89
CA LEU A 98 18.98 0.01 2.90
C LEU A 98 18.98 1.34 3.63
N ILE A 99 18.08 2.25 3.20
CA ILE A 99 17.80 3.54 3.85
C ILE A 99 16.39 3.45 4.44
N PRO A 100 16.24 3.09 5.72
CA PRO A 100 14.92 2.97 6.32
C PRO A 100 14.24 4.33 6.47
N PRO A 101 12.89 4.39 6.44
CA PRO A 101 12.16 5.62 6.70
C PRO A 101 12.23 5.99 8.18
N ALA A 102 12.27 7.30 8.46
CA ALA A 102 12.20 7.78 9.84
C ALA A 102 10.83 7.43 10.47
N GLY A 103 10.82 6.99 11.73
CA GLY A 103 9.59 6.72 12.48
C GLY A 103 8.88 5.41 12.10
N GLU A 104 9.49 4.52 11.35
CA GLU A 104 8.89 3.24 10.93
C GLU A 104 8.41 2.38 12.11
N GLU A 105 9.18 2.34 13.21
CA GLU A 105 8.88 1.48 14.38
C GLU A 105 7.53 1.83 15.01
N GLU A 106 7.20 3.11 15.07
CA GLU A 106 5.90 3.56 15.59
C GLU A 106 4.77 3.21 14.63
N LEU A 107 4.98 3.36 13.31
CA LEU A 107 3.98 2.98 12.31
C LEU A 107 3.69 1.47 12.35
N ILE A 108 4.73 0.66 12.44
CA ILE A 108 4.62 -0.81 12.58
C ILE A 108 3.82 -1.18 13.83
N SER A 109 4.18 -0.56 14.97
CA SER A 109 3.48 -0.82 16.24
C SER A 109 2.01 -0.44 16.17
N LEU A 110 1.69 0.74 15.58
CA LEU A 110 0.32 1.19 15.40
C LEU A 110 -0.46 0.30 14.43
N ALA A 111 0.15 -0.15 13.34
CA ALA A 111 -0.52 -1.07 12.42
C ALA A 111 -1.00 -2.33 13.16
N TYR A 112 -0.14 -2.96 13.92
CA TYR A 112 -0.50 -4.14 14.71
C TYR A 112 -1.51 -3.86 15.83
N GLU A 113 -1.49 -2.68 16.44
CA GLU A 113 -2.51 -2.26 17.43
C GLU A 113 -3.93 -2.32 16.84
N TYR A 114 -4.06 -2.10 15.53
CA TYR A 114 -5.32 -2.10 14.79
C TYR A 114 -5.47 -3.29 13.83
N ASP A 115 -4.78 -4.40 14.07
CA ASP A 115 -4.82 -5.61 13.23
C ASP A 115 -4.51 -5.38 11.74
N ALA A 116 -3.85 -4.28 11.41
CA ALA A 116 -3.34 -4.04 10.06
C ALA A 116 -1.92 -4.62 9.91
N THR A 117 -1.62 -5.18 8.77
CA THR A 117 -0.31 -5.77 8.46
C THR A 117 0.63 -4.70 7.90
N PRO A 118 1.74 -4.35 8.59
CA PRO A 118 2.69 -3.38 8.06
C PRO A 118 3.55 -3.99 6.95
N LEU A 119 3.71 -3.28 5.82
CA LEU A 119 4.56 -3.66 4.71
C LEU A 119 5.77 -2.73 4.61
N LEU A 120 6.95 -3.32 4.39
CA LEU A 120 8.15 -2.58 4.02
C LEU A 120 8.04 -2.18 2.55
N VAL A 121 7.97 -0.89 2.24
CA VAL A 121 7.99 -0.41 0.84
C VAL A 121 9.43 -0.25 0.40
N LEU A 122 9.90 -1.13 -0.48
CA LEU A 122 11.23 -1.08 -1.06
C LEU A 122 11.19 -0.29 -2.37
N THR A 123 11.86 0.85 -2.40
CA THR A 123 11.87 1.76 -3.55
C THR A 123 13.24 1.91 -4.18
N SER A 124 13.27 2.31 -5.45
CA SER A 124 14.50 2.77 -6.11
C SER A 124 14.81 4.26 -5.82
N LEU A 125 14.33 4.79 -4.69
CA LEU A 125 14.65 6.14 -4.26
C LEU A 125 16.11 6.25 -3.84
N SER A 126 16.78 7.24 -4.42
CA SER A 126 18.11 7.66 -4.01
C SER A 126 18.08 8.44 -2.69
N GLU A 127 19.23 8.73 -2.11
CA GLU A 127 19.36 9.58 -0.92
C GLU A 127 18.74 10.98 -1.08
N ASN A 128 18.59 11.44 -2.32
CA ASN A 128 17.95 12.70 -2.66
C ASN A 128 16.40 12.61 -2.71
N GLY A 129 15.83 11.44 -2.46
CA GLY A 129 14.39 11.21 -2.48
C GLY A 129 13.77 11.20 -3.88
N THR A 130 14.55 10.91 -4.94
CA THR A 130 14.06 10.78 -6.30
C THR A 130 14.21 9.34 -6.80
N PHE A 131 13.22 8.84 -7.54
CA PHE A 131 13.31 7.55 -8.21
C PHE A 131 14.45 7.54 -9.25
N SER A 132 15.25 6.49 -9.23
CA SER A 132 16.48 6.38 -10.02
C SER A 132 16.47 5.11 -10.87
N SER A 133 16.38 5.30 -12.20
CA SER A 133 16.59 4.20 -13.15
C SER A 133 18.01 3.61 -13.08
N GLU A 134 19.00 4.39 -12.61
CA GLU A 134 20.36 3.92 -12.42
C GLU A 134 20.45 2.90 -11.28
N ILE A 135 19.80 3.18 -10.14
CA ILE A 135 19.71 2.21 -9.03
C ILE A 135 19.03 0.93 -9.50
N VAL A 136 17.89 1.04 -10.20
CA VAL A 136 17.20 -0.11 -10.80
C VAL A 136 18.14 -0.91 -11.69
N ARG A 137 18.88 -0.25 -12.57
CA ARG A 137 19.84 -0.86 -13.49
C ARG A 137 20.96 -1.60 -12.73
N GLN A 138 21.53 -0.98 -11.71
CA GLN A 138 22.57 -1.60 -10.87
C GLN A 138 22.04 -2.84 -10.13
N VAL A 139 20.85 -2.76 -9.53
CA VAL A 139 20.23 -3.87 -8.82
C VAL A 139 19.90 -5.03 -9.75
N LEU A 140 19.25 -4.76 -10.89
CA LEU A 140 18.73 -5.80 -11.77
C LEU A 140 19.78 -6.38 -12.75
N SER A 141 20.87 -5.66 -13.05
CA SER A 141 21.94 -6.16 -13.92
C SER A 141 23.03 -6.93 -13.18
N SER A 142 23.00 -6.97 -11.86
CA SER A 142 23.99 -7.66 -11.03
C SER A 142 23.31 -8.66 -10.11
N GLU A 143 23.57 -9.94 -10.34
CA GLU A 143 23.03 -11.00 -9.48
C GLU A 143 23.48 -10.86 -8.01
N SER A 144 24.75 -10.47 -7.79
CA SER A 144 25.25 -10.26 -6.43
C SER A 144 24.57 -9.08 -5.74
N MET A 145 24.28 -7.98 -6.46
CA MET A 145 23.56 -6.84 -5.92
C MET A 145 22.10 -7.21 -5.64
N SER A 146 21.41 -7.87 -6.59
CA SER A 146 20.05 -8.38 -6.37
C SER A 146 19.96 -9.27 -5.11
N ASN A 147 20.92 -10.21 -4.95
CA ASN A 147 20.97 -11.09 -3.78
C ASN A 147 21.20 -10.30 -2.48
N ALA A 148 22.09 -9.31 -2.50
CA ALA A 148 22.35 -8.47 -1.33
C ALA A 148 21.10 -7.68 -0.93
N ILE A 149 20.39 -7.05 -1.89
CA ILE A 149 19.16 -6.31 -1.63
C ILE A 149 18.07 -7.23 -1.07
N ILE A 150 17.86 -8.39 -1.68
CA ILE A 150 16.87 -9.38 -1.19
C ILE A 150 17.21 -9.77 0.26
N GLN A 151 18.46 -10.12 0.53
CA GLN A 151 18.88 -10.54 1.89
C GLN A 151 18.74 -9.41 2.91
N ASN A 152 19.12 -8.17 2.55
CA ASN A 152 18.99 -7.01 3.43
C ASN A 152 17.52 -6.69 3.70
N THR A 153 16.64 -6.84 2.69
CA THR A 153 15.20 -6.65 2.85
C THR A 153 14.61 -7.71 3.77
N VAL A 154 14.95 -8.99 3.59
CA VAL A 154 14.50 -10.09 4.46
C VAL A 154 14.98 -9.86 5.91
N ASN A 155 16.22 -9.43 6.10
CA ASN A 155 16.74 -9.10 7.43
C ASN A 155 15.93 -7.96 8.08
N ALA A 156 15.67 -6.86 7.35
CA ALA A 156 14.88 -5.75 7.84
C ALA A 156 13.43 -6.17 8.18
N VAL A 157 12.81 -6.98 7.33
CA VAL A 157 11.47 -7.55 7.56
C VAL A 157 11.42 -8.35 8.86
N ASN A 158 12.44 -9.21 9.09
CA ASN A 158 12.52 -10.03 10.30
C ASN A 158 12.80 -9.18 11.56
N GLU A 159 13.79 -8.31 11.51
CA GLU A 159 14.24 -7.49 12.66
C GLU A 159 13.14 -6.50 13.08
N LYS A 160 12.48 -5.86 12.12
CA LYS A 160 11.44 -4.85 12.36
C LYS A 160 10.04 -5.44 12.48
N ARG A 161 9.89 -6.73 12.19
CA ARG A 161 8.61 -7.45 12.22
C ARG A 161 7.59 -6.89 11.23
N TYR A 162 8.01 -6.59 9.99
CA TYR A 162 7.07 -6.35 8.92
C TYR A 162 6.35 -7.64 8.51
N GLY A 163 5.10 -7.54 8.13
CA GLY A 163 4.29 -8.67 7.65
C GLY A 163 4.42 -8.93 6.15
N GLY A 164 5.26 -8.17 5.47
CA GLY A 164 5.52 -8.34 4.03
C GLY A 164 6.35 -7.22 3.44
N VAL A 165 6.49 -7.28 2.13
CA VAL A 165 7.25 -6.32 1.31
C VAL A 165 6.36 -5.80 0.18
N ASP A 166 6.47 -4.51 -0.13
CA ASP A 166 5.87 -3.89 -1.30
C ASP A 166 7.01 -3.33 -2.15
N VAL A 167 7.28 -3.93 -3.31
CA VAL A 167 8.37 -3.51 -4.19
C VAL A 167 7.86 -2.48 -5.19
N ASP A 168 8.35 -1.26 -5.04
CA ASP A 168 7.97 -0.10 -5.84
C ASP A 168 9.18 0.42 -6.62
N PHE A 169 9.54 -0.31 -7.68
CA PHE A 169 10.58 0.11 -8.62
C PHE A 169 9.96 0.73 -9.85
N GLU A 170 10.39 1.94 -10.15
CA GLU A 170 9.92 2.70 -11.30
C GLU A 170 11.01 2.89 -12.35
N TYR A 171 10.60 3.27 -13.57
CA TYR A 171 11.50 3.57 -14.70
C TYR A 171 12.44 2.40 -15.06
N ILE A 172 11.87 1.20 -15.08
CA ILE A 172 12.61 -0.02 -15.40
C ILE A 172 12.82 -0.11 -16.92
N PRO A 173 14.09 -0.19 -17.39
CA PRO A 173 14.35 -0.36 -18.80
C PRO A 173 13.75 -1.66 -19.38
N ALA A 174 13.28 -1.62 -20.61
CA ALA A 174 12.62 -2.75 -21.27
C ALA A 174 13.48 -4.04 -21.26
N GLU A 175 14.78 -3.88 -21.47
CA GLU A 175 15.74 -5.00 -21.45
C GLU A 175 15.91 -5.64 -20.08
N LEU A 176 15.47 -5.00 -19.00
CA LEU A 176 15.52 -5.51 -17.62
C LEU A 176 14.18 -6.07 -17.13
N SER A 177 13.15 -6.11 -17.96
CA SER A 177 11.81 -6.59 -17.59
C SER A 177 11.83 -8.03 -17.05
N GLN A 178 12.61 -8.94 -17.68
CA GLN A 178 12.75 -10.31 -17.20
C GLN A 178 13.52 -10.36 -15.87
N ALA A 179 14.62 -9.61 -15.76
CA ALA A 179 15.42 -9.53 -14.53
C ALA A 179 14.58 -8.99 -13.35
N TYR A 180 13.67 -8.04 -13.62
CA TYR A 180 12.74 -7.55 -12.60
C TYR A 180 11.75 -8.62 -12.16
N THR A 181 11.16 -9.35 -13.11
CA THR A 181 10.27 -10.48 -12.78
C THR A 181 10.99 -11.53 -11.93
N ASP A 182 12.23 -11.86 -12.28
CA ASP A 182 13.04 -12.83 -11.53
C ASP A 182 13.43 -12.28 -10.14
N PHE A 183 13.67 -10.98 -10.01
CA PHE A 183 13.91 -10.34 -8.72
C PHE A 183 12.67 -10.44 -7.81
N ILE A 184 11.46 -10.15 -8.32
CA ILE A 184 10.21 -10.28 -7.56
C ILE A 184 9.98 -11.72 -7.11
N ARG A 185 10.16 -12.70 -8.01
CA ARG A 185 10.00 -14.11 -7.67
C ARG A 185 10.95 -14.55 -6.55
N ARG A 186 12.23 -14.19 -6.65
CA ARG A 186 13.24 -14.49 -5.63
C ARG A 186 12.99 -13.77 -4.33
N MET A 187 12.46 -12.52 -4.37
CA MET A 187 12.03 -11.80 -3.18
C MET A 187 10.91 -12.56 -2.48
N ASN A 188 9.90 -13.00 -3.22
CA ASN A 188 8.76 -13.76 -2.69
C ASN A 188 9.22 -15.08 -2.05
N GLU A 189 10.05 -15.85 -2.74
CA GLU A 189 10.65 -17.08 -2.20
C GLU A 189 11.46 -16.83 -0.91
N ALA A 190 12.23 -15.74 -0.85
CA ALA A 190 13.08 -15.41 0.29
C ALA A 190 12.32 -14.87 1.50
N VAL A 191 11.23 -14.15 1.28
CA VAL A 191 10.35 -13.63 2.33
C VAL A 191 9.53 -14.76 2.97
N GLY A 192 9.14 -15.76 2.17
CA GLY A 192 8.43 -16.98 2.60
C GLY A 192 6.91 -16.83 2.71
N ASP A 193 6.22 -17.96 2.70
CA ASP A 193 4.76 -18.09 2.53
C ASP A 193 3.91 -17.44 3.66
N GLU A 194 4.51 -17.13 4.81
CA GLU A 194 3.80 -16.50 5.92
C GLU A 194 3.68 -14.97 5.76
N ARG A 195 4.28 -14.42 4.72
CA ARG A 195 4.34 -12.98 4.45
C ARG A 195 3.93 -12.68 3.02
N VAL A 196 3.38 -11.50 2.81
CA VAL A 196 2.89 -11.09 1.50
C VAL A 196 3.93 -10.24 0.76
N VAL A 197 4.07 -10.49 -0.55
CA VAL A 197 4.86 -9.65 -1.45
C VAL A 197 3.95 -8.96 -2.45
N PHE A 198 3.93 -7.63 -2.36
CA PHE A 198 3.31 -6.74 -3.33
C PHE A 198 4.33 -6.31 -4.38
N VAL A 199 3.84 -5.98 -5.56
CA VAL A 199 4.58 -5.24 -6.57
C VAL A 199 3.75 -4.09 -7.10
N SER A 200 4.30 -2.87 -7.08
CA SER A 200 3.67 -1.68 -7.64
C SER A 200 3.87 -1.63 -9.15
N LEU A 201 2.80 -1.43 -9.91
CA LEU A 201 2.78 -1.46 -11.38
C LEU A 201 2.40 -0.12 -11.98
N ALA A 202 3.22 0.37 -12.90
CA ALA A 202 2.91 1.54 -13.72
C ALA A 202 1.59 1.32 -14.52
N PRO A 203 0.76 2.38 -14.74
CA PRO A 203 -0.59 2.24 -15.27
C PRO A 203 -0.59 1.97 -16.79
N LYS A 204 -0.48 0.70 -17.18
CA LYS A 204 -0.50 0.24 -18.58
C LYS A 204 -1.91 -0.13 -19.05
N TYR A 205 -2.15 0.10 -20.33
CA TYR A 205 -3.37 -0.31 -21.03
C TYR A 205 -3.10 -1.29 -22.20
N SER A 206 -1.85 -1.71 -22.37
CA SER A 206 -1.45 -2.76 -23.32
C SER A 206 -0.06 -3.31 -23.01
N ALA A 207 0.24 -4.52 -23.50
CA ALA A 207 1.55 -5.15 -23.33
C ALA A 207 2.70 -4.29 -23.91
N ASN A 208 2.47 -3.69 -25.07
CA ASN A 208 3.46 -2.95 -25.85
C ASN A 208 3.35 -1.42 -25.69
N GLN A 209 2.84 -0.95 -24.53
CA GLN A 209 2.79 0.49 -24.27
C GLN A 209 4.21 1.05 -24.18
N PRO A 210 4.57 2.04 -25.05
CA PRO A 210 5.91 2.59 -25.06
C PRO A 210 6.13 3.57 -23.90
N GLY A 211 7.39 3.69 -23.49
CA GLY A 211 7.86 4.64 -22.49
C GLY A 211 8.55 3.97 -21.32
N LEU A 212 9.62 4.61 -20.82
CA LEU A 212 10.48 4.09 -19.77
C LEU A 212 9.73 3.71 -18.47
N LEU A 213 8.63 4.43 -18.17
CA LEU A 213 7.79 4.10 -17.02
C LEU A 213 7.06 2.75 -17.19
N TYR A 214 6.78 2.32 -18.43
CA TYR A 214 5.87 1.22 -18.72
C TYR A 214 6.56 -0.08 -19.18
N GLU A 215 7.62 0.05 -19.98
CA GLU A 215 8.17 -1.06 -20.79
C GLU A 215 8.73 -2.20 -19.93
N GLY A 216 9.31 -1.87 -18.76
CA GLY A 216 9.84 -2.86 -17.81
C GLY A 216 8.78 -3.64 -17.02
N HIS A 217 7.53 -3.17 -17.01
CA HIS A 217 6.44 -3.80 -16.25
C HIS A 217 5.66 -4.81 -17.10
N ASN A 218 6.05 -6.08 -17.02
CA ASN A 218 5.29 -7.19 -17.61
C ASN A 218 4.20 -7.64 -16.62
N TYR A 219 2.95 -7.19 -16.85
CA TYR A 219 1.83 -7.44 -15.93
C TYR A 219 1.62 -8.91 -15.63
N LYS A 220 1.59 -9.75 -16.68
CA LYS A 220 1.37 -11.19 -16.51
C LYS A 220 2.47 -11.81 -15.65
N ALA A 221 3.74 -11.60 -16.03
CA ALA A 221 4.87 -12.22 -15.35
C ALA A 221 5.04 -11.71 -13.91
N LEU A 222 4.81 -10.41 -13.65
CA LEU A 222 4.87 -9.82 -12.31
C LEU A 222 3.68 -10.27 -11.45
N GLY A 223 2.48 -10.39 -12.01
CA GLY A 223 1.31 -10.94 -11.33
C GLY A 223 1.43 -12.42 -10.99
N GLU A 224 2.22 -13.19 -11.76
CA GLU A 224 2.57 -14.57 -11.42
C GLU A 224 3.65 -14.65 -10.33
N ALA A 225 4.58 -13.69 -10.29
CA ALA A 225 5.74 -13.68 -9.38
C ALA A 225 5.42 -13.13 -7.99
N ALA A 226 4.47 -12.21 -7.87
CA ALA A 226 4.05 -11.58 -6.61
C ALA A 226 2.76 -12.21 -6.06
N ASP A 227 2.47 -12.01 -4.78
CA ASP A 227 1.19 -12.37 -4.18
C ASP A 227 0.09 -11.38 -4.54
N GLN A 228 0.42 -10.09 -4.52
CA GLN A 228 -0.49 -9.00 -4.81
C GLN A 228 0.17 -7.97 -5.76
N VAL A 229 -0.65 -7.27 -6.52
CA VAL A 229 -0.20 -6.18 -7.37
C VAL A 229 -0.96 -4.90 -7.04
N MET A 230 -0.23 -3.79 -6.97
CA MET A 230 -0.78 -2.46 -6.79
C MET A 230 -0.73 -1.71 -8.12
N LEU A 231 -1.88 -1.38 -8.70
CA LEU A 231 -1.95 -0.56 -9.90
C LEU A 231 -1.86 0.92 -9.52
N MET A 232 -0.84 1.64 -9.98
CA MET A 232 -0.65 3.08 -9.76
C MET A 232 -1.55 3.90 -10.68
N THR A 233 -2.86 3.78 -10.51
CA THR A 233 -3.90 4.40 -11.35
C THR A 233 -4.16 5.86 -10.99
N TYR A 234 -3.10 6.66 -10.97
CA TYR A 234 -3.08 8.10 -10.64
C TYR A 234 -1.95 8.80 -11.39
N GLU A 235 -1.77 10.09 -11.18
CA GLU A 235 -0.72 10.97 -11.75
C GLU A 235 -0.88 11.22 -13.26
N TRP A 236 -2.08 11.10 -13.86
CA TRP A 236 -2.31 11.62 -15.20
C TRP A 236 -2.26 13.15 -15.20
N GLY A 237 -2.95 13.79 -14.25
CA GLY A 237 -2.70 15.19 -13.92
C GLY A 237 -1.71 15.29 -12.76
N TYR A 238 -0.64 16.06 -12.93
CA TYR A 238 0.38 16.30 -11.91
C TYR A 238 1.05 17.66 -12.10
N THR A 239 1.85 18.10 -11.13
CA THR A 239 2.40 19.46 -11.02
C THR A 239 3.09 19.97 -12.30
N TYR A 240 3.79 19.09 -13.01
CA TYR A 240 4.56 19.47 -14.23
C TYR A 240 3.84 19.17 -15.54
N GLY A 241 2.60 18.65 -15.45
CA GLY A 241 1.76 18.34 -16.61
C GLY A 241 0.72 19.40 -16.88
N PHE A 242 -0.07 19.21 -17.95
CA PHE A 242 -1.24 20.05 -18.19
C PHE A 242 -2.31 19.82 -17.11
N PRO A 243 -3.11 20.84 -16.78
CA PRO A 243 -4.25 20.70 -15.88
C PRO A 243 -5.22 19.61 -16.34
N MET A 244 -5.33 18.55 -15.56
CA MET A 244 -6.26 17.44 -15.80
C MET A 244 -6.48 16.64 -14.50
N PRO A 245 -7.54 15.82 -14.41
CA PRO A 245 -7.77 15.00 -13.24
C PRO A 245 -6.56 14.10 -12.94
N VAL A 246 -6.26 13.92 -11.64
CA VAL A 246 -5.19 13.02 -11.17
C VAL A 246 -5.47 11.57 -11.63
N ALA A 247 -6.71 11.13 -11.56
CA ALA A 247 -7.17 9.80 -11.96
C ALA A 247 -8.43 9.89 -12.85
N PRO A 248 -8.31 10.22 -14.15
CA PRO A 248 -9.45 10.26 -15.07
C PRO A 248 -10.08 8.87 -15.20
N LEU A 249 -11.39 8.75 -14.94
CA LEU A 249 -12.10 7.46 -14.91
C LEU A 249 -11.94 6.64 -16.19
N ASN A 250 -11.92 7.27 -17.34
CA ASN A 250 -11.70 6.61 -18.62
C ASN A 250 -10.31 5.95 -18.72
N GLU A 251 -9.27 6.62 -18.23
CA GLU A 251 -7.90 6.09 -18.23
C GLU A 251 -7.76 4.98 -17.18
N VAL A 252 -8.27 5.20 -15.96
CA VAL A 252 -8.32 4.16 -14.92
C VAL A 252 -9.00 2.90 -15.45
N SER A 253 -10.18 3.05 -16.12
CA SER A 253 -10.91 1.92 -16.69
C SER A 253 -10.11 1.16 -17.75
N ARG A 254 -9.33 1.86 -18.58
CA ARG A 254 -8.45 1.21 -19.58
C ARG A 254 -7.38 0.36 -18.91
N VAL A 255 -6.73 0.90 -17.87
CA VAL A 255 -5.70 0.17 -17.11
C VAL A 255 -6.29 -1.04 -16.41
N VAL A 256 -7.42 -0.90 -15.73
CA VAL A 256 -8.10 -2.02 -15.04
C VAL A 256 -8.50 -3.11 -16.03
N ASN A 257 -9.07 -2.75 -17.18
CA ASN A 257 -9.46 -3.72 -18.21
C ASN A 257 -8.25 -4.53 -18.74
N TYR A 258 -7.12 -3.87 -18.93
CA TYR A 258 -5.88 -4.56 -19.31
C TYR A 258 -5.35 -5.42 -18.15
N ALA A 259 -5.30 -4.89 -16.93
CA ALA A 259 -4.80 -5.62 -15.79
C ALA A 259 -5.56 -6.92 -15.53
N VAL A 260 -6.91 -6.89 -15.56
CA VAL A 260 -7.73 -8.11 -15.34
C VAL A 260 -7.68 -9.12 -16.50
N SER A 261 -7.12 -8.74 -17.66
CA SER A 261 -6.84 -9.69 -18.75
C SER A 261 -5.53 -10.44 -18.57
N GLU A 262 -4.61 -9.92 -17.74
CA GLU A 262 -3.26 -10.45 -17.53
C GLU A 262 -3.08 -11.05 -16.14
N ILE A 263 -3.79 -10.55 -15.12
CA ILE A 263 -3.58 -10.84 -13.70
C ILE A 263 -4.91 -11.29 -13.08
N PRO A 264 -4.93 -12.33 -12.23
CA PRO A 264 -6.10 -12.71 -11.44
C PRO A 264 -6.64 -11.53 -10.62
N ARG A 265 -7.97 -11.34 -10.62
CA ARG A 265 -8.62 -10.17 -10.01
C ARG A 265 -8.39 -10.06 -8.50
N ASP A 266 -8.31 -11.18 -7.83
CA ASP A 266 -8.07 -11.31 -6.39
C ASP A 266 -6.65 -10.90 -5.97
N LYS A 267 -5.73 -10.77 -6.92
CA LYS A 267 -4.39 -10.22 -6.70
C LYS A 267 -4.30 -8.70 -6.91
N ILE A 268 -5.33 -8.04 -7.44
CA ILE A 268 -5.24 -6.65 -7.90
C ILE A 268 -5.74 -5.68 -6.83
N PHE A 269 -4.88 -4.77 -6.41
CA PHE A 269 -5.22 -3.56 -5.69
C PHE A 269 -5.26 -2.36 -6.64
N LEU A 270 -6.35 -1.59 -6.55
CA LEU A 270 -6.54 -0.40 -7.36
C LEU A 270 -6.05 0.84 -6.58
N GLY A 271 -5.11 1.58 -7.14
CA GLY A 271 -4.63 2.84 -6.57
C GLY A 271 -5.68 3.94 -6.68
N LEU A 272 -6.07 4.49 -5.54
CA LEU A 272 -7.00 5.61 -5.43
C LEU A 272 -6.29 6.80 -4.79
N PRO A 273 -6.08 7.93 -5.52
CA PRO A 273 -5.48 9.11 -4.93
C PRO A 273 -6.43 9.77 -3.95
N ASN A 274 -5.93 10.16 -2.78
CA ASN A 274 -6.63 10.99 -1.80
C ASN A 274 -6.14 12.44 -1.81
N TYR A 275 -5.54 12.86 -2.92
CA TYR A 275 -4.97 14.18 -3.15
C TYR A 275 -5.34 14.69 -4.55
N GLY A 276 -5.04 15.94 -4.81
CA GLY A 276 -5.21 16.60 -6.10
C GLY A 276 -4.18 17.69 -6.28
N TYR A 277 -4.15 18.25 -7.48
CA TYR A 277 -3.30 19.38 -7.84
C TYR A 277 -4.14 20.58 -8.21
N ASP A 278 -3.60 21.77 -7.98
CA ASP A 278 -4.13 23.02 -8.52
C ASP A 278 -3.07 23.69 -9.41
N TRP A 279 -3.54 24.47 -10.37
CA TRP A 279 -2.69 25.18 -11.31
C TRP A 279 -3.10 26.65 -11.37
N ALA A 280 -2.12 27.55 -11.28
CA ALA A 280 -2.36 28.95 -11.58
C ALA A 280 -2.68 29.12 -13.07
N LEU A 281 -3.73 29.88 -13.39
CA LEU A 281 -4.09 30.19 -14.77
C LEU A 281 -3.70 31.62 -15.12
N PRO A 282 -3.29 31.88 -16.39
CA PRO A 282 -3.06 30.91 -17.47
C PRO A 282 -1.89 29.98 -17.18
N PHE A 283 -2.07 28.68 -17.50
CA PHE A 283 -1.01 27.71 -17.33
C PHE A 283 0.13 27.99 -18.33
N VAL A 284 1.31 28.29 -17.81
CA VAL A 284 2.53 28.49 -18.59
C VAL A 284 3.47 27.33 -18.22
N LYS A 285 3.83 26.55 -19.26
CA LYS A 285 4.70 25.37 -19.11
C LYS A 285 6.16 25.81 -19.06
#